data_42a7d754e0921e19fba3f329eacc382c
#
_entry.id   42a7d754e0921e19fba3f329eacc382c
#
_cell.length_a   1.000
_cell.length_b   1.000
_cell.length_c   1.000
_cell.angle_alpha   90.00
_cell.angle_beta   90.00
_cell.angle_gamma   90.00
#
_symmetry.space_group_name_H-M   'P 1'
#
loop_
_entity.id
_entity.type
_entity.pdbx_description
1 polymer ?
#
loop_
_entity_poly.entity_id
_entity_poly.type
_entity_poly.pdbx_seq_one_letter_code
_entity_poly.pdbx_strand_id
1 'polypeptide(L)'
;IIAEGKDFVAEAYSKIGDCSFFPAQEIVEENSKLSMDDPKYATNEAKIKELYEKALPFYEKAKEAKPDNRQLWGQYLLNIYWKLDKEKYNALEKELGY
;
A
#
# COMPACT_ATOMS: atom_id res chain seq x y z
N ILE A 1 21.06 5.85 -18.60
CA ILE A 1 21.69 5.65 -17.29
C ILE A 1 20.84 6.25 -16.17
N ILE A 2 20.44 7.51 -16.31
CA ILE A 2 19.58 8.17 -15.33
C ILE A 2 18.22 7.45 -15.22
N ALA A 3 17.66 7.05 -16.35
CA ALA A 3 16.40 6.31 -16.39
C ALA A 3 16.53 4.97 -15.66
N GLU A 4 17.66 4.28 -15.89
CA GLU A 4 17.95 3.02 -15.18
C GLU A 4 18.06 3.24 -13.68
N GLY A 5 18.69 4.34 -13.26
CA GLY A 5 18.79 4.69 -11.85
C GLY A 5 17.44 4.93 -11.21
N LYS A 6 16.53 5.60 -11.92
CA LYS A 6 15.17 5.84 -11.43
C LYS A 6 14.38 4.55 -11.30
N ASP A 7 14.50 3.63 -12.27
CA ASP A 7 13.84 2.33 -12.19
C ASP A 7 14.30 1.56 -10.97
N PHE A 8 15.62 1.53 -10.76
CA PHE A 8 16.20 0.84 -9.62
C PHE A 8 15.73 1.43 -8.29
N VAL A 9 15.69 2.75 -8.18
CA VAL A 9 15.22 3.45 -6.99
C VAL A 9 13.75 3.13 -6.72
N ALA A 10 12.92 3.17 -7.75
CA ALA A 10 11.49 2.87 -7.61
C ALA A 10 11.28 1.43 -7.12
N GLU A 11 12.01 0.46 -7.71
CA GLU A 11 11.94 -0.93 -7.27
C GLU A 11 12.39 -1.10 -5.82
N ALA A 12 13.45 -0.41 -5.43
CA ALA A 12 13.95 -0.47 -4.06
C ALA A 12 12.90 0.04 -3.07
N TYR A 13 12.26 1.17 -3.36
CA TYR A 13 11.20 1.69 -2.51
C TYR A 13 10.01 0.73 -2.44
N SER A 14 9.60 0.18 -3.58
CA SER A 14 8.51 -0.78 -3.62
C SER A 14 8.80 -1.98 -2.72
N LYS A 15 10.00 -2.53 -2.81
CA LYS A 15 10.40 -3.68 -1.99
C LYS A 15 10.44 -3.36 -0.50
N ILE A 16 10.88 -2.15 -0.14
CA ILE A 16 10.87 -1.73 1.25
C ILE A 16 9.42 -1.61 1.75
N GLY A 17 8.54 -1.05 0.92
CA GLY A 17 7.12 -0.99 1.24
C GLY A 17 6.53 -2.38 1.47
N ASP A 18 6.92 -3.36 0.65
CA ASP A 18 6.45 -4.74 0.77
C ASP A 18 6.75 -5.33 2.14
N CYS A 19 7.83 -4.93 2.78
CA CYS A 19 8.20 -5.44 4.11
C CYS A 19 7.14 -5.15 5.17
N SER A 20 6.36 -4.08 5.00
CA SER A 20 5.24 -3.76 5.90
C SER A 20 3.91 -4.15 5.29
N PHE A 21 3.78 -4.07 3.95
CA PHE A 21 2.53 -4.35 3.26
C PHE A 21 2.14 -5.82 3.33
N PHE A 22 3.05 -6.74 3.06
CA PHE A 22 2.72 -8.16 3.06
C PHE A 22 2.30 -8.69 4.43
N PRO A 23 2.98 -8.35 5.53
CA PRO A 23 2.46 -8.70 6.85
C PRO A 23 1.08 -8.13 7.12
N ALA A 24 0.78 -6.92 6.64
CA ALA A 24 -0.55 -6.34 6.77
C ALA A 24 -1.60 -7.17 6.03
N GLN A 25 -1.26 -7.65 4.82
CA GLN A 25 -2.18 -8.47 4.04
C GLN A 25 -2.50 -9.80 4.72
N GLU A 26 -1.53 -10.39 5.40
CA GLU A 26 -1.77 -11.61 6.18
C GLU A 26 -2.80 -11.35 7.28
N ILE A 27 -2.70 -10.19 7.94
CA ILE A 27 -3.65 -9.80 8.98
C ILE A 27 -5.03 -9.51 8.38
N VAL A 28 -5.07 -8.87 7.21
CA VAL A 28 -6.33 -8.64 6.50
C VAL A 28 -7.04 -9.96 6.23
N GLU A 29 -6.30 -10.95 5.75
CA GLU A 29 -6.86 -12.27 5.47
C GLU A 29 -7.37 -12.93 6.75
N GLU A 30 -6.62 -12.87 7.83
CA GLU A 30 -7.05 -13.38 9.13
C GLU A 30 -8.34 -12.70 9.59
N ASN A 31 -8.40 -11.35 9.46
CA ASN A 31 -9.57 -10.59 9.88
C ASN A 31 -10.82 -10.91 9.06
N SER A 32 -10.65 -11.29 7.80
CA SER A 32 -11.79 -11.65 6.97
C SER A 32 -12.53 -12.89 7.50
N LYS A 33 -11.87 -13.68 8.34
CA LYS A 33 -12.43 -14.89 8.92
C LYS A 33 -12.97 -14.67 10.34
N LEU A 34 -12.74 -13.48 10.92
CA LEU A 34 -13.19 -13.15 12.27
C LEU A 34 -14.52 -12.41 12.24
N SER A 35 -15.32 -12.59 13.30
CA SER A 35 -16.50 -11.77 13.53
C SER A 35 -16.07 -10.35 13.90
N MET A 36 -16.84 -9.36 13.46
CA MET A 36 -16.58 -7.96 13.84
C MET A 36 -16.66 -7.73 15.35
N ASP A 37 -17.36 -8.62 16.06
CA ASP A 37 -17.50 -8.56 17.53
C ASP A 37 -16.29 -9.15 18.25
N ASP A 38 -15.42 -9.88 17.54
CA ASP A 38 -14.25 -10.48 18.15
C ASP A 38 -13.25 -9.40 18.56
N PRO A 39 -12.76 -9.43 19.83
CA PRO A 39 -11.75 -8.45 20.26
C PRO A 39 -10.51 -8.41 19.38
N LYS A 40 -10.13 -9.53 18.79
CA LYS A 40 -9.00 -9.60 17.87
C LYS A 40 -9.23 -8.78 16.59
N TYR A 41 -10.49 -8.68 16.16
CA TYR A 41 -10.81 -7.93 14.95
C TYR A 41 -10.35 -6.48 15.07
N ALA A 42 -10.72 -5.81 16.15
CA ALA A 42 -10.33 -4.41 16.37
C ALA A 42 -8.81 -4.25 16.51
N THR A 43 -8.17 -5.19 17.23
CA THR A 43 -6.72 -5.17 17.41
C THR A 43 -6.01 -5.34 16.07
N ASN A 44 -6.47 -6.28 15.25
CA ASN A 44 -5.92 -6.53 13.93
C ASN A 44 -6.13 -5.33 12.99
N GLU A 45 -7.29 -4.68 13.06
CA GLU A 45 -7.56 -3.47 12.26
C GLU A 45 -6.56 -2.35 12.58
N ALA A 46 -6.26 -2.15 13.86
CA ALA A 46 -5.27 -1.16 14.28
C ALA A 46 -3.88 -1.52 13.76
N LYS A 47 -3.54 -2.79 13.77
CA LYS A 47 -2.24 -3.26 13.28
C LYS A 47 -2.10 -3.11 11.78
N ILE A 48 -3.16 -3.44 11.03
CA ILE A 48 -3.20 -3.23 9.58
C ILE A 48 -2.95 -1.77 9.25
N LYS A 49 -3.66 -0.87 9.94
CA LYS A 49 -3.51 0.57 9.73
C LYS A 49 -2.09 1.03 9.98
N GLU A 50 -1.49 0.58 11.08
CA GLU A 50 -0.10 0.92 11.42
C GLU A 50 0.88 0.46 10.33
N LEU A 51 0.74 -0.78 9.86
CA LEU A 51 1.61 -1.32 8.83
C LEU A 51 1.42 -0.61 7.49
N TYR A 52 0.19 -0.26 7.14
CA TYR A 52 -0.09 0.51 5.93
C TYR A 52 0.53 1.90 6.01
N GLU A 53 0.45 2.55 7.17
CA GLU A 53 1.07 3.86 7.36
C GLU A 53 2.59 3.80 7.20
N LYS A 54 3.21 2.70 7.63
CA LYS A 54 4.65 2.50 7.43
C LYS A 54 5.01 2.26 5.97
N ALA A 55 4.19 1.52 5.24
CA ALA A 55 4.45 1.22 3.83
C ALA A 55 4.18 2.40 2.91
N LEU A 56 3.23 3.24 3.26
CA LEU A 56 2.74 4.31 2.41
C LEU A 56 3.82 5.22 1.81
N PRO A 57 4.74 5.81 2.61
CA PRO A 57 5.73 6.72 2.04
C PRO A 57 6.63 6.07 1.01
N PHE A 58 6.91 4.78 1.14
CA PHE A 58 7.76 4.07 0.19
C PHE A 58 7.09 3.87 -1.16
N TYR A 59 5.80 3.54 -1.15
CA TYR A 59 5.06 3.42 -2.42
C TYR A 59 4.83 4.79 -3.06
N GLU A 60 4.63 5.83 -2.27
CA GLU A 60 4.51 7.19 -2.80
C GLU A 60 5.82 7.62 -3.46
N LYS A 61 6.96 7.27 -2.87
CA LYS A 61 8.27 7.56 -3.46
C LYS A 61 8.50 6.74 -4.72
N ALA A 62 8.04 5.50 -4.76
CA ALA A 62 8.12 4.67 -5.96
C ALA A 62 7.32 5.30 -7.10
N LYS A 63 6.15 5.84 -6.81
CA LYS A 63 5.32 6.54 -7.79
C LYS A 63 6.03 7.78 -8.31
N GLU A 64 6.65 8.57 -7.42
CA GLU A 64 7.40 9.77 -7.84
C GLU A 64 8.56 9.41 -8.75
N ALA A 65 9.27 8.32 -8.44
CA ALA A 65 10.43 7.91 -9.22
C ALA A 65 10.03 7.36 -10.60
N LYS A 66 8.96 6.57 -10.66
CA LYS A 66 8.48 5.96 -11.91
C LYS A 66 6.96 5.96 -11.99
N PRO A 67 6.35 7.11 -12.28
CA PRO A 67 4.88 7.20 -12.35
C PRO A 67 4.26 6.28 -13.41
N ASP A 68 5.00 5.95 -14.44
CA ASP A 68 4.51 5.10 -15.53
C ASP A 68 4.61 3.60 -15.21
N ASN A 69 5.38 3.21 -14.20
CA ASN A 69 5.48 1.80 -13.81
C ASN A 69 4.51 1.50 -12.66
N ARG A 70 3.23 1.41 -13.01
CA ARG A 70 2.15 1.22 -12.04
C ARG A 70 2.24 -0.07 -11.23
N GLN A 71 2.93 -1.07 -11.74
CA GLN A 71 3.09 -2.34 -11.05
C GLN A 71 3.82 -2.21 -9.71
N LEU A 72 4.67 -1.20 -9.59
CA LEU A 72 5.46 -0.98 -8.38
C LEU A 72 4.68 -0.31 -7.25
N TRP A 73 3.61 0.43 -7.57
CA TRP A 73 2.92 1.22 -6.54
C TRP A 73 1.39 1.23 -6.66
N GLY A 74 0.84 0.95 -7.83
CA GLY A 74 -0.57 1.18 -8.11
C GLY A 74 -1.52 0.45 -7.16
N GLN A 75 -1.50 -0.87 -7.18
CA GLN A 75 -2.38 -1.68 -6.34
C GLN A 75 -2.11 -1.48 -4.86
N TYR A 76 -0.83 -1.34 -4.50
CA TYR A 76 -0.45 -1.14 -3.11
C TYR A 76 -1.02 0.16 -2.57
N LEU A 77 -0.88 1.25 -3.32
CA LEU A 77 -1.43 2.55 -2.92
C LEU A 77 -2.95 2.53 -2.88
N LEU A 78 -3.60 1.87 -3.84
CA LEU A 78 -5.06 1.74 -3.81
C LEU A 78 -5.54 1.05 -2.54
N ASN A 79 -4.90 -0.05 -2.17
CA ASN A 79 -5.27 -0.77 -0.95
C ASN A 79 -5.05 0.08 0.30
N ILE A 80 -3.92 0.78 0.37
CA ILE A 80 -3.58 1.60 1.51
C ILE A 80 -4.54 2.79 1.63
N TYR A 81 -4.79 3.50 0.52
CA TYR A 81 -5.69 4.64 0.53
C TYR A 81 -7.13 4.23 0.83
N TRP A 82 -7.55 3.08 0.31
CA TRP A 82 -8.88 2.55 0.66
C TRP A 82 -9.08 2.45 2.16
N LYS A 83 -8.04 2.03 2.88
CA LYS A 83 -8.09 1.87 4.31
C LYS A 83 -7.91 3.19 5.07
N LEU A 84 -6.99 4.05 4.61
CA LEU A 84 -6.56 5.22 5.35
C LEU A 84 -7.20 6.53 4.90
N ASP A 85 -7.45 6.70 3.59
CA ASP A 85 -7.89 7.99 3.04
C ASP A 85 -8.66 7.77 1.73
N LYS A 86 -9.97 7.75 1.85
CA LYS A 86 -10.83 7.47 0.70
C LYS A 86 -10.82 8.56 -0.35
N GLU A 87 -10.53 9.80 0.01
CA GLU A 87 -10.40 10.88 -0.96
C GLU A 87 -9.21 10.62 -1.88
N LYS A 88 -8.08 10.23 -1.30
CA LYS A 88 -6.90 9.87 -2.10
C LYS A 88 -7.14 8.61 -2.91
N TYR A 89 -7.89 7.66 -2.35
CA TYR A 89 -8.28 6.46 -3.09
C TYR A 89 -9.06 6.82 -4.35
N ASN A 90 -10.07 7.66 -4.22
CA ASN A 90 -10.89 8.08 -5.35
C ASN A 90 -10.07 8.84 -6.39
N ALA A 91 -9.18 9.71 -5.95
CA ALA A 91 -8.32 10.47 -6.85
C ALA A 91 -7.38 9.54 -7.62
N LEU A 92 -6.80 8.56 -6.94
CA LEU A 92 -5.89 7.61 -7.56
C LEU A 92 -6.62 6.69 -8.54
N GLU A 93 -7.83 6.24 -8.21
CA GLU A 93 -8.65 5.46 -9.12
C GLU A 93 -8.85 6.19 -10.45
N LYS A 94 -9.17 7.48 -10.38
CA LYS A 94 -9.35 8.30 -11.58
C LYS A 94 -8.05 8.42 -12.36
N GLU A 95 -6.96 8.67 -11.65
CA GLU A 95 -5.63 8.79 -12.28
C GLU A 95 -5.27 7.52 -13.04
N LEU A 96 -5.59 6.35 -12.48
CA LEU A 96 -5.28 5.06 -13.07
C LEU A 96 -6.29 4.61 -14.15
N GLY A 97 -7.41 5.33 -14.28
CA GLY A 97 -8.41 5.05 -15.29
C GLY A 97 -9.43 4.00 -14.91
N TYR A 98 -9.65 3.79 -13.65
CA TYR A 98 -10.66 2.84 -13.16
C TYR A 98 -12.04 3.46 -13.00
#